data_edfc6b220c65993ca451bb4c130a8c9a
#
_entry.id   edfc6b220c65993ca451bb4c130a8c9a
#
_cell.length_a   1.000
_cell.length_b   1.000
_cell.length_c   1.000
_cell.angle_alpha   90.00
_cell.angle_beta   90.00
_cell.angle_gamma   90.00
#
_symmetry.space_group_name_H-M   'P 1'
#
loop_
_entity.id
_entity.type
_entity.pdbx_description
1 polymer ?
#
loop_
_entity_poly.entity_id
_entity_poly.type
_entity_poly.pdbx_seq_one_letter_code
_entity_poly.pdbx_strand_id
1 'polypeptide(L)'
;KDGYTRTSEAFRQDLELYYEKGYRMIRISDYIEGKIDVPYGYSPIILTFDDGNANNLKVTGLDEKGNIIIDKNSAVGILEEFKKKYPDYNVTAIFFVTNNLFNQPEYNEKILSWLVDNGYEVGNHTKGHDNFKNIDINKTQEVVGYMYNKLSTIINDKYSKIVALPFGSPYSKEHPNYKYIIDGSYDGVEYHTKAALRVGWEPEVSPFHKDFDETFLKRCRAYDNNGKDFDIEMVLEWMKNQDIYQME
;
A
#
# COMPACT_ATOMS: atom_id res chain seq x y z
N LYS A 1 -0.81 9.37 -19.92
CA LYS A 1 -0.69 8.54 -18.70
C LYS A 1 -1.26 9.37 -17.56
N ASP A 2 -2.13 8.78 -16.78
CA ASP A 2 -2.94 9.49 -15.77
C ASP A 2 -2.24 9.69 -14.41
N GLY A 3 -0.99 9.24 -14.28
CA GLY A 3 -0.22 9.32 -13.03
C GLY A 3 -0.61 8.28 -11.96
N TYR A 4 -1.49 7.33 -12.29
CA TYR A 4 -1.95 6.27 -11.37
C TYR A 4 -1.68 4.87 -11.89
N THR A 5 -1.30 4.74 -13.17
CA THR A 5 -1.04 3.43 -13.80
C THR A 5 0.41 3.36 -14.29
N ARG A 6 1.10 2.29 -13.92
CA ARG A 6 2.47 2.01 -14.34
C ARG A 6 2.51 0.76 -15.23
N THR A 7 3.24 0.81 -16.35
CA THR A 7 3.46 -0.39 -17.17
C THR A 7 4.40 -1.37 -16.45
N SER A 8 4.30 -2.66 -16.75
CA SER A 8 5.19 -3.69 -16.18
C SER A 8 6.67 -3.40 -16.45
N GLU A 9 7.01 -2.87 -17.63
CA GLU A 9 8.37 -2.49 -17.98
C GLU A 9 8.85 -1.28 -17.17
N ALA A 10 8.05 -0.22 -17.10
CA ALA A 10 8.39 0.97 -16.31
C ALA A 10 8.52 0.61 -14.82
N PHE A 11 7.67 -0.26 -14.30
CA PHE A 11 7.77 -0.70 -12.90
C PHE A 11 9.08 -1.47 -12.63
N ARG A 12 9.54 -2.34 -13.55
CA ARG A 12 10.87 -2.96 -13.43
C ARG A 12 12.00 -1.94 -13.41
N GLN A 13 11.93 -0.93 -14.27
CA GLN A 13 12.91 0.15 -14.32
C GLN A 13 12.92 0.96 -13.01
N ASP A 14 11.74 1.24 -12.45
CA ASP A 14 11.62 1.94 -11.16
C ASP A 14 12.26 1.13 -10.03
N LEU A 15 11.99 -0.17 -9.95
CA LEU A 15 12.57 -1.04 -8.92
C LEU A 15 14.10 -1.12 -9.01
N GLU A 16 14.64 -1.23 -10.23
CA GLU A 16 16.08 -1.17 -10.46
C GLU A 16 16.66 0.15 -10.01
N LEU A 17 16.05 1.26 -10.42
CA LEU A 17 16.47 2.61 -10.06
C LEU A 17 16.48 2.83 -8.55
N TYR A 18 15.43 2.42 -7.84
CA TYR A 18 15.36 2.57 -6.38
C TYR A 18 16.44 1.73 -5.69
N TYR A 19 16.65 0.49 -6.15
CA TYR A 19 17.71 -0.36 -5.61
C TYR A 19 19.10 0.25 -5.78
N GLU A 20 19.43 0.74 -7.00
CA GLU A 20 20.70 1.39 -7.32
C GLU A 20 20.91 2.70 -6.56
N LYS A 21 19.83 3.42 -6.23
CA LYS A 21 19.84 4.64 -5.42
C LYS A 21 19.97 4.38 -3.92
N GLY A 22 20.09 3.11 -3.51
CA GLY A 22 20.28 2.75 -2.11
C GLY A 22 19.02 2.65 -1.29
N TYR A 23 17.86 2.47 -1.93
CA TYR A 23 16.62 2.19 -1.20
C TYR A 23 16.48 0.71 -0.85
N ARG A 24 15.93 0.43 0.32
CA ARG A 24 15.54 -0.91 0.76
C ARG A 24 14.09 -0.89 1.22
N MET A 25 13.34 -1.93 0.85
CA MET A 25 11.90 -1.95 1.16
C MET A 25 11.68 -2.29 2.62
N ILE A 26 10.69 -1.64 3.21
CA ILE A 26 10.17 -1.97 4.54
C ILE A 26 8.65 -2.07 4.50
N ARG A 27 8.09 -2.79 5.46
CA ARG A 27 6.65 -2.86 5.63
C ARG A 27 6.12 -1.53 6.18
N ILE A 28 4.94 -1.12 5.70
CA ILE A 28 4.31 0.09 6.24
C ILE A 28 3.95 -0.07 7.72
N SER A 29 3.54 -1.28 8.16
CA SER A 29 3.28 -1.56 9.57
C SER A 29 4.50 -1.32 10.45
N ASP A 30 5.69 -1.72 9.98
CA ASP A 30 6.94 -1.48 10.71
C ASP A 30 7.32 0.01 10.74
N TYR A 31 7.11 0.71 9.62
CA TYR A 31 7.34 2.15 9.54
C TYR A 31 6.48 2.94 10.54
N ILE A 32 5.16 2.67 10.61
CA ILE A 32 4.27 3.36 11.55
C ILE A 32 4.65 3.09 13.01
N GLU A 33 5.25 1.94 13.30
CA GLU A 33 5.74 1.57 14.63
C GLU A 33 7.18 2.05 14.91
N GLY A 34 7.79 2.81 13.98
CA GLY A 34 9.17 3.30 14.11
C GLY A 34 10.23 2.20 13.96
N LYS A 35 9.87 1.05 13.40
CA LYS A 35 10.79 -0.06 13.15
C LYS A 35 11.39 0.05 11.76
N ILE A 36 12.48 0.81 11.63
CA ILE A 36 13.16 1.04 10.36
C ILE A 36 14.36 0.10 10.26
N ASP A 37 14.13 -1.11 9.75
CA ASP A 37 15.16 -2.12 9.56
C ASP A 37 15.74 -2.03 8.14
N VAL A 38 16.67 -1.09 7.94
CA VAL A 38 17.48 -0.98 6.72
C VAL A 38 18.97 -0.92 7.09
N PRO A 39 19.87 -1.49 6.27
CA PRO A 39 21.29 -1.43 6.55
C PRO A 39 21.81 0.01 6.60
N TYR A 40 22.88 0.24 7.34
CA TYR A 40 23.54 1.54 7.40
C TYR A 40 23.89 2.08 6.00
N GLY A 41 23.58 3.35 5.75
CA GLY A 41 23.81 4.00 4.46
C GLY A 41 22.70 3.78 3.42
N TYR A 42 21.63 3.05 3.76
CA TYR A 42 20.45 2.84 2.91
C TYR A 42 19.24 3.60 3.43
N SER A 43 18.33 3.91 2.52
CA SER A 43 17.07 4.60 2.85
C SER A 43 15.87 3.65 2.75
N PRO A 44 14.88 3.76 3.65
CA PRO A 44 13.66 2.97 3.52
C PRO A 44 12.81 3.46 2.35
N ILE A 45 12.12 2.52 1.69
CA ILE A 45 11.04 2.78 0.74
C ILE A 45 9.86 1.86 1.02
N ILE A 46 8.65 2.39 0.87
CA ILE A 46 7.41 1.64 1.02
C ILE A 46 6.64 1.68 -0.30
N LEU A 47 6.29 0.51 -0.82
CA LEU A 47 5.47 0.40 -2.00
C LEU A 47 4.01 0.14 -1.63
N THR A 48 3.10 0.91 -2.22
CA THR A 48 1.66 0.77 -2.01
C THR A 48 0.93 0.61 -3.33
N PHE A 49 -0.05 -0.30 -3.35
CA PHE A 49 -0.91 -0.56 -4.51
C PHE A 49 -2.36 -0.44 -4.07
N ASP A 50 -3.12 0.40 -4.75
CA ASP A 50 -4.54 0.62 -4.47
C ASP A 50 -5.43 -0.23 -5.37
N ASP A 51 -6.74 -0.30 -5.04
CA ASP A 51 -7.85 -0.95 -5.72
C ASP A 51 -7.89 -2.48 -5.65
N GLY A 52 -6.76 -3.16 -5.56
CA GLY A 52 -6.72 -4.61 -5.70
C GLY A 52 -7.16 -5.05 -7.10
N ASN A 53 -6.59 -4.45 -8.13
CA ASN A 53 -6.86 -4.83 -9.53
C ASN A 53 -6.11 -6.10 -9.94
N ALA A 54 -6.61 -6.80 -10.96
CA ALA A 54 -5.99 -8.04 -11.46
C ALA A 54 -4.54 -7.87 -11.94
N ASN A 55 -4.14 -6.67 -12.36
CA ASN A 55 -2.75 -6.39 -12.74
C ASN A 55 -1.80 -6.23 -11.54
N ASN A 56 -2.32 -6.05 -10.32
CA ASN A 56 -1.50 -6.07 -9.11
C ASN A 56 -1.04 -7.50 -8.78
N LEU A 57 -1.95 -8.47 -8.79
CA LEU A 57 -1.65 -9.91 -8.74
C LEU A 57 -2.59 -10.66 -9.67
N LYS A 58 -2.05 -11.23 -10.75
CA LYS A 58 -2.82 -12.03 -11.71
C LYS A 58 -2.46 -13.49 -11.55
N VAL A 59 -3.47 -14.32 -11.35
CA VAL A 59 -3.37 -15.79 -11.35
C VAL A 59 -3.60 -16.30 -12.77
N THR A 60 -2.71 -17.16 -13.26
CA THR A 60 -2.80 -17.79 -14.59
C THR A 60 -3.26 -19.23 -14.53
N GLY A 61 -3.34 -19.81 -13.33
CA GLY A 61 -3.77 -21.19 -13.09
C GLY A 61 -3.31 -21.67 -11.71
N LEU A 62 -3.45 -22.96 -11.49
CA LEU A 62 -2.94 -23.66 -10.31
C LEU A 62 -1.90 -24.69 -10.72
N ASP A 63 -0.90 -24.89 -9.86
CA ASP A 63 0.05 -25.99 -10.01
C ASP A 63 -0.58 -27.35 -9.58
N GLU A 64 0.17 -28.43 -9.72
CA GLU A 64 -0.27 -29.80 -9.37
C GLU A 64 -0.61 -29.95 -7.86
N LYS A 65 -0.12 -29.04 -7.01
CA LYS A 65 -0.38 -29.01 -5.57
C LYS A 65 -1.52 -28.05 -5.20
N GLY A 66 -2.12 -27.37 -6.19
CA GLY A 66 -3.20 -26.42 -6.00
C GLY A 66 -2.74 -25.02 -5.54
N ASN A 67 -1.45 -24.71 -5.65
CA ASN A 67 -0.94 -23.35 -5.39
C ASN A 67 -1.19 -22.47 -6.62
N ILE A 68 -1.39 -21.17 -6.40
CA ILE A 68 -1.57 -20.21 -7.49
C ILE A 68 -0.29 -20.03 -8.30
N ILE A 69 -0.43 -19.98 -9.63
CA ILE A 69 0.63 -19.59 -10.55
C ILE A 69 0.42 -18.12 -10.89
N ILE A 70 1.40 -17.29 -10.53
CA ILE A 70 1.33 -15.82 -10.68
C ILE A 70 1.90 -15.40 -12.02
N ASP A 71 1.18 -14.54 -12.74
CA ASP A 71 1.66 -13.91 -13.97
C ASP A 71 2.90 -13.06 -13.66
N LYS A 72 4.01 -13.37 -14.33
CA LYS A 72 5.30 -12.67 -14.19
C LYS A 72 5.26 -11.17 -14.52
N ASN A 73 4.23 -10.71 -15.23
CA ASN A 73 4.03 -9.31 -15.61
C ASN A 73 3.02 -8.58 -14.71
N SER A 74 2.40 -9.25 -13.73
CA SER A 74 1.68 -8.57 -12.66
C SER A 74 2.65 -7.92 -11.68
N ALA A 75 2.19 -6.95 -10.89
CA ALA A 75 3.07 -6.26 -9.93
C ALA A 75 3.73 -7.24 -8.96
N VAL A 76 2.98 -8.21 -8.40
CA VAL A 76 3.54 -9.23 -7.51
C VAL A 76 4.52 -10.14 -8.25
N GLY A 77 4.24 -10.53 -9.50
CA GLY A 77 5.16 -11.34 -10.30
C GLY A 77 6.52 -10.65 -10.51
N ILE A 78 6.49 -9.33 -10.73
CA ILE A 78 7.70 -8.50 -10.85
C ILE A 78 8.42 -8.38 -9.51
N LEU A 79 7.68 -8.15 -8.42
CA LEU A 79 8.27 -8.09 -7.07
C LEU A 79 8.98 -9.40 -6.70
N GLU A 80 8.38 -10.54 -7.01
CA GLU A 80 8.98 -11.86 -6.77
C GLU A 80 10.23 -12.11 -7.66
N GLU A 81 10.28 -11.54 -8.87
CA GLU A 81 11.48 -11.51 -9.71
C GLU A 81 12.61 -10.75 -9.01
N PHE A 82 12.33 -9.55 -8.49
CA PHE A 82 13.30 -8.71 -7.79
C PHE A 82 13.73 -9.28 -6.44
N LYS A 83 12.84 -9.94 -5.72
CA LYS A 83 13.15 -10.66 -4.48
C LYS A 83 14.21 -11.76 -4.68
N LYS A 84 14.16 -12.42 -5.83
CA LYS A 84 15.18 -13.43 -6.21
C LYS A 84 16.47 -12.78 -6.73
N LYS A 85 16.35 -11.69 -7.49
CA LYS A 85 17.51 -10.98 -8.07
C LYS A 85 18.34 -10.28 -7.02
N TYR A 86 17.70 -9.64 -6.05
CA TYR A 86 18.30 -8.82 -5.00
C TYR A 86 17.80 -9.24 -3.61
N PRO A 87 18.39 -10.28 -2.99
CA PRO A 87 17.93 -10.75 -1.67
C PRO A 87 17.99 -9.70 -0.56
N ASP A 88 18.91 -8.73 -0.66
CA ASP A 88 19.08 -7.63 0.27
C ASP A 88 18.14 -6.44 0.02
N TYR A 89 17.30 -6.50 -1.02
CA TYR A 89 16.31 -5.46 -1.29
C TYR A 89 15.15 -5.48 -0.29
N ASN A 90 14.98 -6.60 0.41
CA ASN A 90 13.91 -6.82 1.39
C ASN A 90 12.51 -6.61 0.79
N VAL A 91 12.26 -7.20 -0.40
CA VAL A 91 11.06 -6.94 -1.20
C VAL A 91 9.78 -7.23 -0.44
N THR A 92 8.98 -6.20 -0.26
CA THR A 92 7.63 -6.22 0.32
C THR A 92 6.78 -5.08 -0.25
N ALA A 93 5.48 -5.12 -0.03
CA ALA A 93 4.53 -4.06 -0.41
C ALA A 93 3.22 -4.23 0.35
N ILE A 94 2.39 -3.19 0.39
CA ILE A 94 1.00 -3.30 0.84
C ILE A 94 0.04 -3.14 -0.33
N PHE A 95 -0.99 -4.00 -0.36
CA PHE A 95 -2.08 -3.97 -1.32
C PHE A 95 -3.37 -3.56 -0.61
N PHE A 96 -3.87 -2.37 -0.93
CA PHE A 96 -5.15 -1.88 -0.44
C PHE A 96 -6.26 -2.37 -1.36
N VAL A 97 -7.14 -3.20 -0.82
CA VAL A 97 -8.16 -3.88 -1.63
C VAL A 97 -9.57 -3.37 -1.36
N THR A 98 -10.36 -3.30 -2.42
CA THR A 98 -11.80 -3.14 -2.37
C THR A 98 -12.49 -4.51 -2.32
N ASN A 99 -13.83 -4.52 -2.26
CA ASN A 99 -14.60 -5.76 -2.29
C ASN A 99 -14.37 -6.62 -3.55
N ASN A 100 -13.81 -6.05 -4.60
CA ASN A 100 -13.50 -6.77 -5.85
C ASN A 100 -12.32 -7.76 -5.75
N LEU A 101 -11.44 -7.61 -4.74
CA LEU A 101 -10.39 -8.57 -4.37
C LEU A 101 -9.62 -9.11 -5.59
N PHE A 102 -8.94 -8.21 -6.33
CA PHE A 102 -8.14 -8.54 -7.54
C PHE A 102 -8.96 -8.96 -8.77
N ASN A 103 -10.29 -8.82 -8.76
CA ASN A 103 -11.19 -9.17 -9.87
C ASN A 103 -11.04 -10.63 -10.37
N GLN A 104 -10.72 -11.56 -9.48
CA GLN A 104 -10.54 -12.99 -9.76
C GLN A 104 -11.27 -13.82 -8.69
N PRO A 105 -12.61 -13.83 -8.70
CA PRO A 105 -13.42 -14.37 -7.61
C PRO A 105 -13.12 -15.84 -7.26
N GLU A 106 -12.69 -16.64 -8.24
CA GLU A 106 -12.31 -18.04 -8.05
C GLU A 106 -11.00 -18.22 -7.27
N TYR A 107 -10.17 -17.16 -7.17
CA TYR A 107 -8.86 -17.19 -6.52
C TYR A 107 -8.74 -16.24 -5.33
N ASN A 108 -9.75 -15.43 -5.02
CA ASN A 108 -9.66 -14.35 -4.03
C ASN A 108 -9.06 -14.78 -2.71
N GLU A 109 -9.52 -15.89 -2.12
CA GLU A 109 -9.02 -16.39 -0.84
C GLU A 109 -7.56 -16.87 -0.96
N LYS A 110 -7.23 -17.57 -2.05
CA LYS A 110 -5.87 -18.03 -2.31
C LYS A 110 -4.90 -16.87 -2.52
N ILE A 111 -5.34 -15.80 -3.20
CA ILE A 111 -4.54 -14.58 -3.43
C ILE A 111 -4.23 -13.90 -2.11
N LEU A 112 -5.25 -13.64 -1.28
CA LEU A 112 -5.08 -12.95 -0.01
C LEU A 112 -4.20 -13.77 0.96
N SER A 113 -4.45 -15.08 1.07
CA SER A 113 -3.62 -15.96 1.88
C SER A 113 -2.18 -15.99 1.40
N TRP A 114 -1.98 -16.13 0.09
CA TRP A 114 -0.65 -16.13 -0.51
C TRP A 114 0.13 -14.84 -0.20
N LEU A 115 -0.51 -13.68 -0.34
CA LEU A 115 0.13 -12.39 -0.05
C LEU A 115 0.67 -12.33 1.37
N VAL A 116 -0.18 -12.59 2.36
CA VAL A 116 0.21 -12.48 3.77
C VAL A 116 1.22 -13.57 4.19
N ASP A 117 1.16 -14.75 3.58
CA ASP A 117 2.08 -15.84 3.86
C ASP A 117 3.46 -15.65 3.19
N ASN A 118 3.55 -14.76 2.18
CA ASN A 118 4.81 -14.44 1.47
C ASN A 118 5.41 -13.08 1.85
N GLY A 119 4.91 -12.46 2.94
CA GLY A 119 5.51 -11.26 3.52
C GLY A 119 5.00 -9.94 2.93
N TYR A 120 3.90 -9.99 2.17
CA TYR A 120 3.17 -8.81 1.74
C TYR A 120 2.08 -8.42 2.73
N GLU A 121 1.67 -7.17 2.72
CA GLU A 121 0.59 -6.67 3.55
C GLU A 121 -0.69 -6.48 2.71
N VAL A 122 -1.83 -6.65 3.36
CA VAL A 122 -3.15 -6.38 2.79
C VAL A 122 -3.84 -5.35 3.65
N GLY A 123 -4.28 -4.25 3.06
CA GLY A 123 -4.98 -3.15 3.72
C GLY A 123 -6.35 -2.89 3.11
N ASN A 124 -7.05 -1.93 3.69
CA ASN A 124 -8.43 -1.59 3.38
C ASN A 124 -8.50 -0.40 2.40
N HIS A 125 -9.24 -0.56 1.28
CA HIS A 125 -9.51 0.52 0.33
C HIS A 125 -11.01 0.82 0.19
N THR A 126 -11.78 0.60 1.24
CA THR A 126 -13.24 0.64 1.31
C THR A 126 -13.94 -0.44 0.49
N LYS A 127 -15.23 -0.61 0.73
CA LYS A 127 -16.07 -1.60 0.05
C LYS A 127 -16.13 -1.39 -1.46
N GLY A 128 -16.30 -0.14 -1.89
CA GLY A 128 -16.60 0.21 -3.27
C GLY A 128 -15.76 1.36 -3.84
N HIS A 129 -14.61 1.67 -3.24
CA HIS A 129 -13.83 2.86 -3.59
C HIS A 129 -14.62 4.14 -3.37
N ASP A 130 -15.30 4.23 -2.20
CA ASP A 130 -16.23 5.30 -1.89
C ASP A 130 -15.50 6.61 -1.55
N ASN A 131 -15.98 7.74 -2.10
CA ASN A 131 -15.45 9.04 -1.75
C ASN A 131 -16.07 9.53 -0.44
N PHE A 132 -15.30 9.57 0.63
CA PHE A 132 -15.76 9.92 1.97
C PHE A 132 -16.36 11.33 2.09
N LYS A 133 -16.10 12.25 1.17
CA LYS A 133 -16.76 13.56 1.14
C LYS A 133 -18.20 13.50 0.66
N ASN A 134 -18.57 12.45 -0.05
CA ASN A 134 -19.86 12.34 -0.74
C ASN A 134 -20.82 11.35 -0.06
N ILE A 135 -20.42 10.75 1.04
CA ILE A 135 -21.22 9.79 1.82
C ILE A 135 -21.43 10.29 3.24
N ASP A 136 -22.46 9.79 3.90
CA ASP A 136 -22.74 10.11 5.30
C ASP A 136 -21.90 9.27 6.28
N ILE A 137 -22.07 9.55 7.58
CA ILE A 137 -21.35 8.89 8.67
C ILE A 137 -21.67 7.38 8.72
N ASN A 138 -22.93 6.99 8.53
CA ASN A 138 -23.33 5.58 8.58
C ASN A 138 -22.70 4.82 7.41
N LYS A 139 -22.74 5.40 6.22
CA LYS A 139 -22.10 4.83 5.04
C LYS A 139 -20.59 4.77 5.18
N THR A 140 -19.96 5.77 5.81
CA THR A 140 -18.51 5.74 6.12
C THR A 140 -18.16 4.52 6.96
N GLN A 141 -18.89 4.27 8.04
CA GLN A 141 -18.68 3.11 8.89
C GLN A 141 -18.96 1.78 8.15
N GLU A 142 -20.02 1.73 7.34
CA GLU A 142 -20.32 0.56 6.51
C GLU A 142 -19.14 0.21 5.59
N VAL A 143 -18.64 1.16 4.79
CA VAL A 143 -17.64 0.85 3.75
C VAL A 143 -16.26 0.50 4.31
N VAL A 144 -15.92 1.05 5.47
CA VAL A 144 -14.67 0.70 6.18
C VAL A 144 -14.82 -0.62 6.92
N GLY A 145 -15.84 -0.74 7.77
CA GLY A 145 -16.06 -1.92 8.62
C GLY A 145 -16.37 -3.18 7.80
N TYR A 146 -17.13 -3.06 6.72
CA TYR A 146 -17.39 -4.16 5.80
C TYR A 146 -16.09 -4.81 5.30
N MET A 147 -15.10 -3.99 4.87
CA MET A 147 -13.84 -4.54 4.38
C MET A 147 -13.01 -5.17 5.49
N TYR A 148 -12.98 -4.61 6.68
CA TYR A 148 -12.31 -5.24 7.81
C TYR A 148 -12.94 -6.60 8.16
N ASN A 149 -14.28 -6.68 8.22
CA ASN A 149 -14.97 -7.94 8.45
C ASN A 149 -14.68 -8.96 7.35
N LYS A 150 -14.68 -8.51 6.08
CA LYS A 150 -14.38 -9.38 4.95
C LYS A 150 -12.94 -9.92 4.98
N LEU A 151 -11.96 -9.07 5.22
CA LEU A 151 -10.56 -9.48 5.34
C LEU A 151 -10.37 -10.43 6.53
N SER A 152 -10.96 -10.13 7.67
CA SER A 152 -10.92 -11.00 8.85
C SER A 152 -11.51 -12.38 8.57
N THR A 153 -12.58 -12.47 7.79
CA THR A 153 -13.20 -13.76 7.41
C THR A 153 -12.25 -14.61 6.54
N ILE A 154 -11.43 -13.99 5.68
CA ILE A 154 -10.58 -14.72 4.72
C ILE A 154 -9.19 -15.02 5.30
N ILE A 155 -8.56 -14.04 5.94
CA ILE A 155 -7.17 -14.14 6.40
C ILE A 155 -7.00 -13.89 7.90
N ASN A 156 -8.10 -13.99 8.68
CA ASN A 156 -8.12 -13.73 10.10
C ASN A 156 -7.48 -12.36 10.45
N ASP A 157 -6.63 -12.29 11.47
CA ASP A 157 -5.96 -11.06 11.91
C ASP A 157 -4.67 -10.74 11.13
N LYS A 158 -4.42 -11.41 9.99
CA LYS A 158 -3.21 -11.18 9.18
C LYS A 158 -3.26 -9.94 8.29
N TYR A 159 -4.39 -9.23 8.23
CA TYR A 159 -4.49 -7.98 7.47
C TYR A 159 -3.98 -6.77 8.29
N SER A 160 -3.49 -5.76 7.59
CA SER A 160 -3.08 -4.51 8.21
C SER A 160 -4.31 -3.62 8.46
N LYS A 161 -4.45 -3.11 9.69
CA LYS A 161 -5.52 -2.15 10.06
C LYS A 161 -5.20 -0.75 9.53
N ILE A 162 -4.99 -0.64 8.24
CA ILE A 162 -4.59 0.57 7.53
C ILE A 162 -5.57 0.82 6.38
N VAL A 163 -5.99 2.08 6.20
CA VAL A 163 -6.87 2.49 5.12
C VAL A 163 -6.12 3.38 4.14
N ALA A 164 -6.12 3.04 2.85
CA ALA A 164 -5.84 4.02 1.82
C ALA A 164 -7.14 4.76 1.48
N LEU A 165 -7.12 6.08 1.56
CA LEU A 165 -8.29 6.92 1.36
C LEU A 165 -8.60 7.05 -0.14
N PRO A 166 -9.74 6.50 -0.64
CA PRO A 166 -10.13 6.70 -2.04
C PRO A 166 -10.17 8.17 -2.40
N PHE A 167 -9.62 8.54 -3.56
CA PHE A 167 -9.45 9.94 -4.01
C PHE A 167 -8.63 10.83 -3.07
N GLY A 168 -7.96 10.26 -2.05
CA GLY A 168 -7.34 11.02 -0.96
C GLY A 168 -8.32 11.76 -0.06
N SER A 169 -9.60 11.42 -0.16
CA SER A 169 -10.71 12.07 0.56
C SER A 169 -10.99 11.41 1.92
N PRO A 170 -11.38 12.17 2.94
CA PRO A 170 -11.45 13.63 2.97
C PRO A 170 -10.07 14.27 3.05
N TYR A 171 -9.92 15.48 2.52
CA TYR A 171 -8.63 16.17 2.49
C TYR A 171 -8.24 16.84 3.81
N SER A 172 -9.05 16.69 4.85
CA SER A 172 -8.83 17.24 6.19
C SER A 172 -9.34 16.28 7.25
N LYS A 173 -8.60 16.20 8.35
CA LYS A 173 -9.00 15.45 9.56
C LYS A 173 -10.20 16.07 10.27
N GLU A 174 -10.49 17.35 10.02
CA GLU A 174 -11.64 18.07 10.57
C GLU A 174 -12.98 17.67 9.89
N HIS A 175 -12.93 16.95 8.78
CA HIS A 175 -14.14 16.48 8.12
C HIS A 175 -14.93 15.53 9.05
N PRO A 176 -16.28 15.69 9.18
CA PRO A 176 -17.08 14.90 10.12
C PRO A 176 -16.95 13.39 9.98
N ASN A 177 -16.69 12.89 8.77
CA ASN A 177 -16.50 11.45 8.52
C ASN A 177 -15.14 10.93 8.98
N TYR A 178 -14.13 11.81 9.14
CA TYR A 178 -12.75 11.37 9.36
C TYR A 178 -12.61 10.50 10.60
N LYS A 179 -13.19 10.91 11.73
CA LYS A 179 -13.15 10.14 12.97
C LYS A 179 -13.73 8.73 12.84
N TYR A 180 -14.71 8.56 11.91
CA TYR A 180 -15.33 7.27 11.65
C TYR A 180 -14.58 6.42 10.61
N ILE A 181 -13.58 6.97 9.93
CA ILE A 181 -12.57 6.19 9.20
C ILE A 181 -11.61 5.55 10.20
N ILE A 182 -11.30 6.27 11.28
CA ILE A 182 -10.35 5.80 12.31
C ILE A 182 -11.06 4.85 13.29
N ASP A 183 -12.14 5.30 13.91
CA ASP A 183 -12.89 4.52 14.89
C ASP A 183 -14.37 4.44 14.51
N GLY A 184 -14.88 3.24 14.39
CA GLY A 184 -16.28 3.03 14.03
C GLY A 184 -16.74 1.61 14.34
N SER A 185 -17.98 1.33 13.90
CA SER A 185 -18.55 0.00 14.03
C SER A 185 -19.39 -0.36 12.81
N TYR A 186 -19.39 -1.64 12.46
CA TYR A 186 -20.21 -2.17 11.38
C TYR A 186 -20.68 -3.57 11.75
N ASP A 187 -21.97 -3.83 11.59
CA ASP A 187 -22.62 -5.14 11.89
C ASP A 187 -22.30 -5.64 13.33
N GLY A 188 -22.32 -4.72 14.29
CA GLY A 188 -22.04 -5.02 15.70
C GLY A 188 -20.57 -5.23 16.04
N VAL A 189 -19.66 -5.06 15.09
CA VAL A 189 -18.20 -5.21 15.28
C VAL A 189 -17.54 -3.84 15.25
N GLU A 190 -16.84 -3.49 16.33
CA GLU A 190 -16.03 -2.28 16.39
C GLU A 190 -14.73 -2.47 15.60
N TYR A 191 -14.24 -1.40 14.97
CA TYR A 191 -12.93 -1.37 14.31
C TYR A 191 -12.14 -0.14 14.71
N HIS A 192 -10.82 -0.30 14.68
CA HIS A 192 -9.85 0.78 14.85
C HIS A 192 -8.83 0.72 13.70
N THR A 193 -8.71 1.82 12.96
CA THR A 193 -7.72 2.01 11.89
C THR A 193 -6.45 2.62 12.49
N LYS A 194 -5.33 1.91 12.43
CA LYS A 194 -4.04 2.38 12.95
C LYS A 194 -3.45 3.53 12.13
N ALA A 195 -3.64 3.47 10.81
CA ALA A 195 -3.10 4.49 9.90
C ALA A 195 -4.00 4.72 8.70
N ALA A 196 -3.98 5.94 8.17
CA ALA A 196 -4.71 6.30 6.96
C ALA A 196 -3.79 7.03 5.97
N LEU A 197 -3.82 6.63 4.70
CA LEU A 197 -2.98 7.16 3.66
C LEU A 197 -3.79 8.03 2.71
N ARG A 198 -3.30 9.24 2.46
CA ARG A 198 -3.83 10.12 1.42
C ARG A 198 -3.35 9.67 0.03
N VAL A 199 -4.03 10.11 -1.02
CA VAL A 199 -3.38 10.31 -2.32
C VAL A 199 -2.59 11.60 -2.20
N GLY A 200 -1.29 11.49 -2.19
CA GLY A 200 -0.40 12.63 -2.02
C GLY A 200 0.46 12.88 -3.23
N TRP A 201 1.28 13.87 -3.14
CA TRP A 201 2.25 14.26 -4.14
C TRP A 201 3.60 14.62 -3.52
N GLU A 202 3.75 14.48 -2.23
CA GLU A 202 5.00 14.75 -1.51
C GLU A 202 5.42 13.55 -0.65
N PRO A 203 6.73 13.34 -0.42
CA PRO A 203 7.23 12.31 0.48
C PRO A 203 6.72 12.48 1.91
N GLU A 204 6.58 11.36 2.63
CA GLU A 204 6.29 11.38 4.05
C GLU A 204 7.57 11.62 4.85
N VAL A 205 7.42 12.19 6.05
CA VAL A 205 8.53 12.40 6.98
C VAL A 205 8.90 11.13 7.74
N SER A 206 10.04 11.13 8.41
CA SER A 206 10.42 10.04 9.31
C SER A 206 9.37 9.84 10.42
N PRO A 207 9.10 8.59 10.87
CA PRO A 207 8.18 8.33 11.99
C PRO A 207 8.66 8.94 13.33
N PHE A 208 9.91 9.39 13.39
CA PHE A 208 10.47 10.10 14.54
C PHE A 208 10.39 11.63 14.41
N HIS A 209 9.88 12.13 13.28
CA HIS A 209 9.72 13.55 13.07
C HIS A 209 8.50 14.09 13.86
N LYS A 210 8.63 15.30 14.41
CA LYS A 210 7.56 15.92 15.22
C LYS A 210 6.22 16.12 14.49
N ASP A 211 6.25 16.21 13.17
CA ASP A 211 5.07 16.41 12.32
C ASP A 211 4.56 15.07 11.71
N PHE A 212 5.08 13.93 12.18
CA PHE A 212 4.58 12.63 11.78
C PHE A 212 3.17 12.39 12.31
N ASP A 213 2.27 11.99 11.43
CA ASP A 213 0.88 11.70 11.76
C ASP A 213 0.45 10.44 10.99
N GLU A 214 0.51 9.29 11.66
CA GLU A 214 0.18 8.00 11.09
C GLU A 214 -1.27 7.93 10.58
N THR A 215 -2.15 8.74 11.14
CA THR A 215 -3.54 8.77 10.72
C THR A 215 -3.78 9.61 9.46
N PHE A 216 -2.76 10.29 8.91
CA PHE A 216 -2.92 11.14 7.71
C PHE A 216 -1.67 11.16 6.82
N LEU A 217 -1.10 9.99 6.56
CA LEU A 217 0.15 9.80 5.82
C LEU A 217 0.07 10.28 4.37
N LYS A 218 1.15 10.88 3.91
CA LYS A 218 1.36 11.32 2.53
C LYS A 218 1.95 10.21 1.69
N ARG A 219 1.79 10.30 0.36
CA ARG A 219 2.37 9.37 -0.62
C ARG A 219 2.76 10.11 -1.89
N CYS A 220 3.82 9.65 -2.55
CA CYS A 220 4.17 10.05 -3.90
C CYS A 220 3.57 9.08 -4.92
N ARG A 221 3.21 9.59 -6.09
CA ARG A 221 2.80 8.77 -7.22
C ARG A 221 4.00 8.28 -8.01
N ALA A 222 4.00 7.00 -8.38
CA ALA A 222 5.04 6.42 -9.22
C ALA A 222 4.72 6.69 -10.70
N TYR A 223 5.11 7.85 -11.23
CA TYR A 223 4.89 8.25 -12.61
C TYR A 223 5.98 9.19 -13.10
N ASP A 224 6.05 9.40 -14.42
CA ASP A 224 6.96 10.32 -15.06
C ASP A 224 6.19 11.57 -15.50
N ASN A 225 6.63 12.73 -15.07
CA ASN A 225 6.02 14.03 -15.38
C ASN A 225 7.06 15.14 -15.58
N ASN A 226 8.22 14.78 -16.11
CA ASN A 226 9.33 15.70 -16.39
C ASN A 226 9.79 16.51 -15.16
N GLY A 227 9.91 15.88 -14.01
CA GLY A 227 10.33 16.51 -12.76
C GLY A 227 9.29 17.46 -12.16
N LYS A 228 8.00 17.18 -12.31
CA LYS A 228 6.88 17.96 -11.76
C LYS A 228 5.97 17.15 -10.89
N ASP A 229 5.22 17.83 -10.01
CA ASP A 229 4.18 17.24 -9.15
C ASP A 229 4.66 16.07 -8.30
N PHE A 230 5.89 16.14 -7.78
CA PHE A 230 6.54 15.06 -7.05
C PHE A 230 6.46 13.71 -7.79
N ASP A 231 6.76 13.73 -9.09
CA ASP A 231 7.02 12.52 -9.85
C ASP A 231 8.30 11.81 -9.37
N ILE A 232 8.63 10.66 -9.97
CA ILE A 232 9.80 9.87 -9.55
C ILE A 232 11.09 10.70 -9.61
N GLU A 233 11.29 11.49 -10.68
CA GLU A 233 12.47 12.33 -10.86
C GLU A 233 12.56 13.41 -9.78
N MET A 234 11.47 14.14 -9.55
CA MET A 234 11.41 15.21 -8.56
C MET A 234 11.61 14.67 -7.13
N VAL A 235 10.98 13.55 -6.79
CA VAL A 235 11.13 12.92 -5.47
C VAL A 235 12.58 12.48 -5.23
N LEU A 236 13.20 11.82 -6.20
CA LEU A 236 14.60 11.37 -6.07
C LEU A 236 15.57 12.56 -5.96
N GLU A 237 15.33 13.65 -6.69
CA GLU A 237 16.13 14.86 -6.57
C GLU A 237 15.94 15.52 -5.21
N TRP A 238 14.71 15.62 -4.74
CA TRP A 238 14.41 16.18 -3.41
C TRP A 238 15.07 15.35 -2.29
N MET A 239 15.01 14.01 -2.39
CA MET A 239 15.60 13.12 -1.40
C MET A 239 17.12 13.23 -1.28
N LYS A 240 17.84 13.61 -2.34
CA LYS A 240 19.30 13.84 -2.28
C LYS A 240 19.71 14.91 -1.27
N ASN A 241 18.82 15.85 -1.00
CA ASN A 241 19.06 17.00 -0.12
C ASN A 241 18.46 16.82 1.27
N GLN A 242 17.93 15.65 1.59
CA GLN A 242 17.38 15.33 2.90
C GLN A 242 18.43 14.61 3.77
N ASP A 243 18.33 14.84 5.07
CA ASP A 243 19.05 14.00 6.03
C ASP A 243 18.46 12.58 5.96
N ILE A 244 19.28 11.64 5.51
CA ILE A 244 18.88 10.24 5.41
C ILE A 244 18.92 9.62 6.80
N TYR A 245 17.83 8.95 7.20
CA TYR A 245 17.84 8.13 8.41
C TYR A 245 18.94 7.08 8.28
N GLN A 246 19.84 7.06 9.24
CA GLN A 246 20.91 6.05 9.34
C GLN A 246 20.78 5.39 10.70
N MET A 247 20.63 4.06 10.71
CA MET A 247 20.80 3.31 11.96
C MET A 247 22.28 3.38 12.36
N GLU A 248 22.55 3.80 13.60
CA GLU A 248 23.88 3.71 14.22
C GLU A 248 24.23 2.25 14.57
#